data_3aeb8882fc2eb51e4146116bec42eac8
#
_entry.id   3aeb8882fc2eb51e4146116bec42eac8
#
_cell.length_a   1.000
_cell.length_b   1.000
_cell.length_c   1.000
_cell.angle_alpha   90.00
_cell.angle_beta   90.00
_cell.angle_gamma   90.00
#
_symmetry.space_group_name_H-M   'P 1'
#
loop_
_entity.id
_entity.type
_entity.pdbx_description
1 polymer ?
#
loop_
_entity_poly.entity_id
_entity_poly.type
_entity_poly.pdbx_seq_one_letter_code
_entity_poly.pdbx_strand_id
1 'polypeptide(L)'
;MSYRKLSPSEIKIKELVSDNLKTYYDYQLNHYDLSDEIRSFSTSLIRTSNDKHYSKPDSNFLTVILERDEHEYFCKRYSKYLDMLKDYSKELYSVITLKFQFNYTVSDISDELCRDSTVISYMSNKAALLLAVFDTNIDYSVDNYIEYLDNHSKNYQI
;
A
#
# COMPACT_ATOMS: atom_id res chain seq x y z
N MET A 1 16.85 -17.75 18.55
CA MET A 1 16.41 -16.39 18.94
C MET A 1 14.95 -16.21 18.55
N SER A 2 14.10 -16.03 19.54
CA SER A 2 12.69 -15.73 19.24
C SER A 2 12.52 -14.22 19.14
N TYR A 3 12.19 -13.75 17.96
CA TYR A 3 11.72 -12.39 17.81
C TYR A 3 10.42 -12.23 18.61
N ARG A 4 10.28 -11.11 19.32
CA ARG A 4 9.03 -10.83 20.01
C ARG A 4 7.88 -10.87 19.01
N LYS A 5 6.90 -11.68 19.30
CA LYS A 5 5.67 -11.70 18.51
C LYS A 5 4.99 -10.33 18.61
N LEU A 6 4.44 -9.88 17.48
CA LEU A 6 3.63 -8.66 17.47
C LEU A 6 2.47 -8.81 18.46
N SER A 7 2.09 -7.70 19.11
CA SER A 7 0.86 -7.68 19.91
C SER A 7 -0.37 -7.89 19.01
N PRO A 8 -1.53 -8.31 19.57
CA PRO A 8 -2.73 -8.46 18.76
C PRO A 8 -3.14 -7.20 18.00
N SER A 9 -2.94 -6.01 18.58
CA SER A 9 -3.21 -4.74 17.90
C SER A 9 -2.23 -4.49 16.75
N GLU A 10 -0.96 -4.79 16.94
CA GLU A 10 0.07 -4.66 15.89
C GLU A 10 -0.15 -5.63 14.74
N ILE A 11 -0.64 -6.84 15.01
CA ILE A 11 -1.01 -7.81 13.97
C ILE A 11 -2.14 -7.26 13.10
N LYS A 12 -3.16 -6.67 13.71
CA LYS A 12 -4.27 -6.04 12.97
C LYS A 12 -3.81 -4.87 12.12
N ILE A 13 -2.93 -4.04 12.66
CA ILE A 13 -2.33 -2.90 11.93
C ILE A 13 -1.51 -3.40 10.74
N LYS A 14 -0.70 -4.42 10.94
CA LYS A 14 0.09 -5.04 9.87
C LYS A 14 -0.81 -5.61 8.76
N GLU A 15 -1.88 -6.29 9.11
CA GLU A 15 -2.85 -6.81 8.16
C GLU A 15 -3.50 -5.69 7.35
N LEU A 16 -3.92 -4.62 8.01
CA LEU A 16 -4.51 -3.44 7.36
C LEU A 16 -3.53 -2.79 6.39
N VAL A 17 -2.29 -2.57 6.80
CA VAL A 17 -1.25 -2.00 5.92
C VAL A 17 -0.96 -2.95 4.74
N SER A 18 -0.91 -4.25 4.99
CA SER A 18 -0.71 -5.25 3.93
C SER A 18 -1.83 -5.22 2.90
N ASP A 19 -3.08 -5.13 3.33
CA ASP A 19 -4.23 -5.01 2.44
C ASP A 19 -4.17 -3.71 1.63
N ASN A 20 -3.79 -2.60 2.27
CA ASN A 20 -3.62 -1.31 1.61
C ASN A 20 -2.49 -1.34 0.56
N LEU A 21 -1.40 -2.00 0.84
CA LEU A 21 -0.30 -2.16 -0.13
C LEU A 21 -0.71 -3.01 -1.32
N LYS A 22 -1.43 -4.10 -1.10
CA LYS A 22 -1.98 -4.92 -2.19
C LYS A 22 -2.92 -4.10 -3.06
N THR A 23 -3.80 -3.33 -2.45
CA THR A 23 -4.72 -2.43 -3.15
C THR A 23 -3.96 -1.37 -3.95
N TYR A 24 -2.93 -0.77 -3.37
CA TYR A 24 -2.09 0.21 -4.05
C TYR A 24 -1.47 -0.34 -5.33
N TYR A 25 -0.84 -1.51 -5.26
CA TYR A 25 -0.19 -2.10 -6.42
C TYR A 25 -1.20 -2.62 -7.45
N ASP A 26 -2.37 -3.09 -7.01
CA ASP A 26 -3.46 -3.47 -7.92
C ASP A 26 -3.98 -2.25 -8.68
N TYR A 27 -4.14 -1.11 -8.02
CA TYR A 27 -4.57 0.15 -8.68
C TYR A 27 -3.53 0.63 -9.68
N GLN A 28 -2.24 0.48 -9.41
CA GLN A 28 -1.19 0.82 -10.36
C GLN A 28 -1.29 -0.01 -11.65
N LEU A 29 -1.58 -1.30 -11.53
CA LEU A 29 -1.75 -2.19 -12.68
C LEU A 29 -3.02 -1.88 -13.48
N ASN A 30 -4.11 -1.50 -12.81
CA ASN A 30 -5.43 -1.32 -13.42
C ASN A 30 -5.73 0.14 -13.81
N HIS A 31 -4.80 1.06 -13.60
CA HIS A 31 -4.99 2.48 -13.88
C HIS A 31 -5.39 2.74 -15.34
N TYR A 32 -4.79 2.02 -16.28
CA TYR A 32 -5.08 2.16 -17.70
C TYR A 32 -6.51 1.73 -18.05
N ASP A 33 -7.00 0.66 -17.45
CA ASP A 33 -8.35 0.13 -17.72
C ASP A 33 -9.42 1.13 -17.32
N LEU A 34 -9.30 1.78 -16.15
CA LEU A 34 -10.23 2.81 -15.69
C LEU A 34 -10.20 4.05 -16.58
N SER A 35 -9.03 4.49 -17.00
CA SER A 35 -8.88 5.64 -17.91
C SER A 35 -9.50 5.37 -19.27
N ASP A 36 -9.34 4.18 -19.80
CA ASP A 36 -9.94 3.77 -21.07
C ASP A 36 -11.47 3.68 -20.96
N GLU A 37 -11.99 3.19 -19.85
CA GLU A 37 -13.43 3.14 -19.57
C GLU A 37 -14.04 4.54 -19.54
N ILE A 38 -13.41 5.48 -18.85
CA ILE A 38 -13.87 6.88 -18.82
C ILE A 38 -13.82 7.50 -20.20
N ARG A 39 -12.79 7.25 -20.97
CA ARG A 39 -12.66 7.74 -22.34
C ARG A 39 -13.77 7.18 -23.25
N SER A 40 -14.11 5.90 -23.09
CA SER A 40 -15.22 5.25 -23.79
C SER A 40 -16.57 5.90 -23.47
N PHE A 41 -16.87 6.16 -22.18
CA PHE A 41 -18.07 6.87 -21.76
C PHE A 41 -18.13 8.29 -22.33
N SER A 42 -17.05 9.03 -22.31
CA SER A 42 -16.97 10.38 -22.86
C SER A 42 -17.25 10.40 -24.36
N THR A 43 -16.73 9.45 -25.11
CA THR A 43 -17.00 9.30 -26.54
C THR A 43 -18.48 8.99 -26.82
N SER A 44 -19.07 8.12 -26.01
CA SER A 44 -20.51 7.81 -26.12
C SER A 44 -21.38 9.03 -25.84
N LEU A 45 -21.04 9.86 -24.86
CA LEU A 45 -21.74 11.09 -24.53
C LEU A 45 -21.66 12.12 -25.68
N ILE A 46 -20.52 12.26 -26.33
CA ILE A 46 -20.33 13.15 -27.47
C ILE A 46 -21.18 12.69 -28.63
N ARG A 47 -21.30 11.39 -28.91
CA ARG A 47 -22.16 10.84 -29.98
C ARG A 47 -23.63 11.06 -29.72
N THR A 48 -24.07 10.95 -28.47
CA THR A 48 -25.48 11.15 -28.07
C THR A 48 -25.87 12.62 -28.00
N SER A 49 -24.94 13.56 -27.90
CA SER A 49 -25.22 15.00 -27.91
C SER A 49 -25.69 15.53 -29.23
N ASN A 50 -25.53 14.77 -30.32
CA ASN A 50 -26.09 15.09 -31.64
C ASN A 50 -27.59 14.76 -31.79
N ASP A 51 -28.11 13.91 -30.91
CA ASP A 51 -29.54 13.63 -30.76
C ASP A 51 -30.09 14.47 -29.62
N LYS A 52 -30.78 15.51 -29.85
CA LYS A 52 -31.40 16.54 -28.97
C LYS A 52 -31.96 16.08 -27.60
N HIS A 53 -31.56 14.96 -27.07
CA HIS A 53 -31.91 14.45 -25.74
C HIS A 53 -30.73 14.56 -24.81
N TYR A 54 -30.73 15.60 -23.97
CA TYR A 54 -29.89 15.68 -22.80
C TYR A 54 -30.33 14.59 -21.79
N SER A 55 -29.83 13.37 -21.94
CA SER A 55 -29.86 12.41 -20.84
C SER A 55 -28.80 12.81 -19.83
N LYS A 56 -29.19 12.88 -18.55
CA LYS A 56 -28.23 13.00 -17.45
C LYS A 56 -27.14 11.93 -17.61
N PRO A 57 -25.85 12.23 -17.31
CA PRO A 57 -24.81 11.21 -17.34
C PRO A 57 -25.29 9.98 -16.61
N ASP A 58 -25.12 8.81 -17.23
CA ASP A 58 -25.48 7.55 -16.63
C ASP A 58 -24.85 7.46 -15.23
N SER A 59 -25.60 6.95 -14.24
CA SER A 59 -25.10 6.72 -12.88
C SER A 59 -23.82 5.88 -12.88
N ASN A 60 -23.64 4.97 -13.84
CA ASN A 60 -22.42 4.17 -14.01
C ASN A 60 -21.22 5.03 -14.40
N PHE A 61 -21.38 6.04 -15.23
CA PHE A 61 -20.30 6.95 -15.61
C PHE A 61 -19.81 7.75 -14.40
N LEU A 62 -20.72 8.28 -13.59
CA LEU A 62 -20.38 9.01 -12.37
C LEU A 62 -19.68 8.10 -11.36
N THR A 63 -20.15 6.86 -11.23
CA THR A 63 -19.51 5.86 -10.35
C THR A 63 -18.07 5.58 -10.79
N VAL A 64 -17.82 5.40 -12.09
CA VAL A 64 -16.47 5.17 -12.62
C VAL A 64 -15.57 6.38 -12.38
N ILE A 65 -16.06 7.60 -12.54
CA ILE A 65 -15.28 8.82 -12.26
C ILE A 65 -14.93 8.90 -10.78
N LEU A 66 -15.88 8.65 -9.88
CA LEU A 66 -15.67 8.68 -8.44
C LEU A 66 -14.66 7.61 -8.00
N GLU A 67 -14.78 6.39 -8.54
CA GLU A 67 -13.81 5.33 -8.28
C GLU A 67 -12.41 5.73 -8.73
N ARG A 68 -12.27 6.32 -9.92
CA ARG A 68 -10.97 6.81 -10.39
C ARG A 68 -10.39 7.86 -9.45
N ASP A 69 -11.19 8.82 -9.00
CA ASP A 69 -10.73 9.88 -8.12
C ASP A 69 -10.30 9.33 -6.76
N GLU A 70 -11.04 8.36 -6.22
CA GLU A 70 -10.68 7.65 -5.00
C GLU A 70 -9.37 6.86 -5.18
N HIS A 71 -9.21 6.16 -6.29
CA HIS A 71 -7.99 5.42 -6.62
C HIS A 71 -6.79 6.35 -6.74
N GLU A 72 -6.92 7.47 -7.45
CA GLU A 72 -5.85 8.45 -7.60
C GLU A 72 -5.44 9.04 -6.26
N TYR A 73 -6.41 9.42 -5.43
CA TYR A 73 -6.14 9.94 -4.08
C TYR A 73 -5.41 8.93 -3.21
N PHE A 74 -5.90 7.70 -3.21
CA PHE A 74 -5.29 6.60 -2.46
C PHE A 74 -3.85 6.32 -2.94
N CYS A 75 -3.65 6.24 -4.26
CA CYS A 75 -2.34 6.00 -4.85
C CYS A 75 -1.34 7.12 -4.56
N LYS A 76 -1.75 8.39 -4.62
CA LYS A 76 -0.91 9.54 -4.26
C LYS A 76 -0.48 9.48 -2.81
N ARG A 77 -1.40 9.13 -1.92
CA ARG A 77 -1.13 9.03 -0.48
C ARG A 77 -0.12 7.92 -0.19
N TYR A 78 -0.35 6.72 -0.70
CA TYR A 78 0.56 5.59 -0.47
C TYR A 78 1.90 5.74 -1.19
N SER A 79 1.92 6.34 -2.39
CA SER A 79 3.16 6.70 -3.07
C SER A 79 4.04 7.61 -2.20
N LYS A 80 3.43 8.59 -1.55
CA LYS A 80 4.12 9.48 -0.62
C LYS A 80 4.69 8.71 0.58
N TYR A 81 3.91 7.81 1.17
CA TYR A 81 4.37 7.02 2.32
C TYR A 81 5.51 6.08 1.93
N LEU A 82 5.43 5.48 0.75
CA LEU A 82 6.51 4.63 0.24
C LEU A 82 7.78 5.41 -0.06
N ASP A 83 7.67 6.64 -0.57
CA ASP A 83 8.82 7.53 -0.76
C ASP A 83 9.45 7.90 0.58
N MET A 84 8.64 8.18 1.60
CA MET A 84 9.12 8.43 2.96
C MET A 84 9.84 7.21 3.54
N LEU A 85 9.30 6.01 3.30
CA LEU A 85 9.94 4.76 3.70
C LEU A 85 11.29 4.57 3.01
N LYS A 86 11.36 4.84 1.72
CA LYS A 86 12.60 4.76 0.93
C LYS A 86 13.66 5.73 1.42
N ASP A 87 13.27 6.95 1.77
CA ASP A 87 14.18 7.95 2.33
C ASP A 87 14.68 7.54 3.71
N TYR A 88 13.83 6.89 4.50
CA TYR A 88 14.20 6.38 5.81
C TYR A 88 15.12 5.16 5.72
N SER A 89 14.78 4.19 4.90
CA SER A 89 15.57 2.97 4.70
C SER A 89 15.27 2.34 3.34
N LYS A 90 16.25 2.35 2.46
CA LYS A 90 16.16 1.70 1.14
C LYS A 90 15.95 0.20 1.27
N GLU A 91 16.51 -0.42 2.30
CA GLU A 91 16.40 -1.85 2.54
C GLU A 91 14.96 -2.25 2.92
N LEU A 92 14.31 -1.49 3.82
CA LEU A 92 12.90 -1.71 4.15
C LEU A 92 12.00 -1.50 2.93
N TYR A 93 12.26 -0.46 2.14
CA TYR A 93 11.55 -0.21 0.90
C TYR A 93 11.70 -1.39 -0.08
N SER A 94 12.90 -1.94 -0.21
CA SER A 94 13.16 -3.10 -1.08
C SER A 94 12.35 -4.32 -0.63
N VAL A 95 12.29 -4.60 0.65
CA VAL A 95 11.50 -5.72 1.20
C VAL A 95 10.02 -5.56 0.86
N ILE A 96 9.46 -4.37 1.06
CA ILE A 96 8.05 -4.08 0.74
C ILE A 96 7.79 -4.24 -0.76
N THR A 97 8.66 -3.68 -1.60
CA THR A 97 8.53 -3.75 -3.06
C THR A 97 8.57 -5.20 -3.56
N LEU A 98 9.52 -5.99 -3.10
CA LEU A 98 9.63 -7.39 -3.50
C LEU A 98 8.43 -8.21 -3.03
N LYS A 99 7.94 -7.95 -1.83
CA LYS A 99 6.83 -8.69 -1.25
C LYS A 99 5.49 -8.37 -1.94
N PHE A 100 5.19 -7.10 -2.15
CA PHE A 100 3.85 -6.66 -2.58
C PHE A 100 3.75 -6.34 -4.07
N GLN A 101 4.80 -5.79 -4.68
CA GLN A 101 4.81 -5.51 -6.11
C GLN A 101 5.12 -6.77 -6.93
N PHE A 102 6.12 -7.55 -6.51
CA PHE A 102 6.59 -8.72 -7.24
C PHE A 102 6.09 -10.04 -6.66
N ASN A 103 5.33 -10.01 -5.57
CA ASN A 103 4.75 -11.19 -4.91
C ASN A 103 5.78 -12.24 -4.49
N TYR A 104 6.97 -11.80 -4.08
CA TYR A 104 8.00 -12.68 -3.58
C TYR A 104 7.62 -13.24 -2.19
N THR A 105 7.93 -14.51 -1.96
CA THR A 105 7.85 -15.10 -0.62
C THR A 105 8.99 -14.60 0.25
N VAL A 106 8.91 -14.80 1.56
CA VAL A 106 10.00 -14.47 2.49
C VAL A 106 11.29 -15.19 2.09
N SER A 107 11.19 -16.44 1.64
CA SER A 107 12.34 -17.22 1.14
C SER A 107 12.97 -16.58 -0.11
N ASP A 108 12.15 -16.15 -1.06
CA ASP A 108 12.63 -15.49 -2.28
C ASP A 108 13.33 -14.17 -1.96
N ILE A 109 12.78 -13.37 -1.04
CA ILE A 109 13.39 -12.11 -0.62
C ILE A 109 14.71 -12.37 0.12
N SER A 110 14.73 -13.39 0.97
CA SER A 110 15.93 -13.83 1.68
C SER A 110 17.06 -14.15 0.71
N ASP A 111 16.78 -14.87 -0.36
CA ASP A 111 17.75 -15.22 -1.39
C ASP A 111 18.20 -13.97 -2.17
N GLU A 112 17.25 -13.10 -2.56
CA GLU A 112 17.54 -11.89 -3.34
C GLU A 112 18.39 -10.88 -2.56
N LEU A 113 18.11 -10.67 -1.28
CA LEU A 113 18.82 -9.70 -0.44
C LEU A 113 19.99 -10.31 0.34
N CYS A 114 20.23 -11.60 0.21
CA CYS A 114 21.27 -12.34 0.93
C CYS A 114 21.17 -12.12 2.46
N ARG A 115 19.96 -12.21 2.97
CA ARG A 115 19.62 -12.04 4.41
C ARG A 115 18.88 -13.26 4.91
N ASP A 116 19.01 -13.55 6.21
CA ASP A 116 18.26 -14.62 6.86
C ASP A 116 16.73 -14.33 6.77
N SER A 117 15.95 -15.38 6.54
CA SER A 117 14.47 -15.29 6.43
C SER A 117 13.85 -14.69 7.69
N THR A 118 14.40 -14.94 8.87
CA THR A 118 13.94 -14.33 10.13
C THR A 118 14.15 -12.82 10.12
N VAL A 119 15.29 -12.35 9.60
CA VAL A 119 15.59 -10.91 9.45
C VAL A 119 14.61 -10.28 8.46
N ILE A 120 14.31 -10.95 7.35
CA ILE A 120 13.34 -10.47 6.34
C ILE A 120 11.94 -10.33 6.97
N SER A 121 11.50 -11.32 7.75
CA SER A 121 10.22 -11.24 8.45
C SER A 121 10.16 -10.05 9.42
N TYR A 122 11.24 -9.83 10.17
CA TYR A 122 11.37 -8.67 11.06
C TYR A 122 11.32 -7.35 10.28
N MET A 123 12.07 -7.24 9.19
CA MET A 123 12.10 -6.06 8.34
C MET A 123 10.72 -5.78 7.72
N SER A 124 10.02 -6.82 7.29
CA SER A 124 8.64 -6.69 6.77
C SER A 124 7.69 -6.13 7.83
N ASN A 125 7.77 -6.63 9.06
CA ASN A 125 6.95 -6.14 10.17
C ASN A 125 7.30 -4.68 10.50
N LYS A 126 8.57 -4.36 10.58
CA LYS A 126 9.07 -3.00 10.86
C LYS A 126 8.60 -2.02 9.80
N ALA A 127 8.70 -2.38 8.53
CA ALA A 127 8.25 -1.54 7.41
C ALA A 127 6.74 -1.31 7.46
N ALA A 128 5.95 -2.35 7.72
CA ALA A 128 4.49 -2.24 7.82
C ALA A 128 4.07 -1.31 8.96
N LEU A 129 4.68 -1.44 10.13
CA LEU A 129 4.39 -0.57 11.27
C LEU A 129 4.82 0.88 11.02
N LEU A 130 5.94 1.08 10.34
CA LEU A 130 6.40 2.43 9.98
C LEU A 130 5.45 3.09 8.97
N LEU A 131 4.94 2.36 8.00
CA LEU A 131 3.91 2.86 7.09
C LEU A 131 2.63 3.21 7.83
N ALA A 132 2.26 2.44 8.85
CA ALA A 132 1.12 2.75 9.72
C ALA A 132 1.31 4.07 10.46
N VAL A 133 2.52 4.37 10.91
CA VAL A 133 2.85 5.68 11.53
C VAL A 133 2.66 6.81 10.53
N PHE A 134 3.06 6.64 9.28
CA PHE A 134 2.90 7.65 8.23
C PHE A 134 1.45 7.86 7.82
N ASP A 135 0.62 6.81 7.92
CA ASP A 135 -0.79 6.87 7.53
C ASP A 135 -1.64 7.42 8.68
N THR A 136 -2.09 8.67 8.53
CA THR A 136 -2.90 9.36 9.54
C THR A 136 -4.28 8.72 9.76
N ASN A 137 -4.73 7.87 8.84
CA ASN A 137 -6.00 7.14 8.98
C ASN A 137 -5.86 5.88 9.83
N ILE A 138 -4.66 5.51 10.23
CA ILE A 138 -4.39 4.36 11.08
C ILE A 138 -4.00 4.89 12.47
N ASP A 139 -4.65 4.35 13.50
CA ASP A 139 -4.38 4.71 14.89
C ASP A 139 -3.13 3.97 15.39
N TYR A 140 -1.98 4.47 14.99
CA TYR A 140 -0.68 3.97 15.42
C TYR A 140 0.30 5.12 15.51
N SER A 141 0.74 5.45 16.74
CA SER A 141 1.57 6.63 16.99
C SER A 141 3.06 6.33 16.86
N VAL A 142 3.84 7.40 16.69
CA VAL A 142 5.32 7.32 16.73
C VAL A 142 5.80 6.72 18.04
N ASP A 143 5.16 7.04 19.15
CA ASP A 143 5.52 6.52 20.47
C ASP A 143 5.33 5.00 20.55
N ASN A 144 4.25 4.49 19.97
CA ASN A 144 4.01 3.05 19.86
C ASN A 144 5.09 2.35 19.03
N TYR A 145 5.53 2.98 17.94
CA TYR A 145 6.60 2.46 17.09
C TYR A 145 7.95 2.46 17.82
N ILE A 146 8.26 3.51 18.56
CA ILE A 146 9.48 3.60 19.37
C ILE A 146 9.47 2.50 20.45
N GLU A 147 8.36 2.28 21.12
CA GLU A 147 8.20 1.20 22.09
C GLU A 147 8.42 -0.17 21.45
N TYR A 148 7.88 -0.38 20.25
CA TYR A 148 8.12 -1.60 19.49
C TYR A 148 9.61 -1.81 19.21
N LEU A 149 10.31 -0.77 18.76
CA LEU A 149 11.75 -0.84 18.49
C LEU A 149 12.57 -1.11 19.77
N ASP A 150 12.25 -0.45 20.86
CA ASP A 150 12.93 -0.62 22.14
C ASP A 150 12.76 -2.04 22.67
N ASN A 151 11.57 -2.59 22.57
CA ASN A 151 11.32 -3.97 22.98
C ASN A 151 12.04 -4.99 22.11
N HIS A 152 12.28 -4.68 20.85
CA HIS A 152 13.07 -5.54 19.97
C HIS A 152 14.57 -5.35 20.15
N SER A 153 15.06 -4.14 20.36
CA SER A 153 16.48 -3.89 20.57
C SER A 153 17.02 -4.56 21.83
N LYS A 154 16.20 -4.68 22.87
CA LYS A 154 16.57 -5.38 24.10
C LYS A 154 16.83 -6.88 23.88
N ASN A 155 16.21 -7.48 22.87
CA ASN A 155 16.42 -8.87 22.51
C ASN A 155 17.68 -9.09 21.66
N TYR A 156 18.30 -8.02 21.15
CA TYR A 156 19.51 -8.05 20.33
C TYR A 156 20.77 -7.57 21.03
N GLN A 157 20.63 -6.98 22.23
CA GLN A 157 21.77 -6.58 23.06
C GLN A 157 22.22 -7.78 23.87
N ILE A 158 23.03 -8.59 23.25
CA ILE A 158 23.83 -9.58 24.00
C ILE A 158 25.23 -9.06 24.10
#